data_fb07cdff35f06174b51d07a84c552c44
#
_entry.id   fb07cdff35f06174b51d07a84c552c44
#
_cell.length_a   1.000
_cell.length_b   1.000
_cell.length_c   1.000
_cell.angle_alpha   90.00
_cell.angle_beta   90.00
_cell.angle_gamma   90.00
#
_symmetry.space_group_name_H-M   'P 1'
#
loop_
_entity.id
_entity.type
_entity.pdbx_description
1 polymer ?
#
loop_
_entity_poly.entity_id
_entity_poly.type
_entity_poly.pdbx_seq_one_letter_code
_entity_poly.pdbx_strand_id
1 'polypeptide(L)'
;MDWTISFAMAIFLTSTTGSAMFVIWYVIGKILEKTGFIHVMYELFKTVLAFWFFPLAFLVLAVENKLQWDGILFRYTPAIKRNCTVFLLIWLTGMICFLFDYIRKNQILNRHCHELIPVDGREWDMFVEICEDMHIRPGKLDLVVDYKAKTPYLCGLRSQYVVLQVREYTRRQLRVIYVHELTHYKQNSQLWRHMTAIGKALYFFNPFIFLLQRQLEFWGEYICDYEAIPRVESMKVYFGEIMNTITGQINDQELLHTQLLRSKPQLLKRIEMMNKTYQIDQHRYRMLPAIVIGIMMVISTIFIHVQTHWTGEQYVNYYFQTAEAEEESGAAEEELPDKSWIVHENP
;
A
#
# COMPACT_ATOMS: atom_id res chain seq x y z
N MET A 1 -17.12 -28.50 -2.37
CA MET A 1 -15.96 -27.62 -2.67
C MET A 1 -14.92 -27.75 -1.55
N ASP A 2 -13.69 -28.13 -1.89
CA ASP A 2 -12.62 -28.24 -0.87
C ASP A 2 -12.11 -26.84 -0.51
N TRP A 3 -12.40 -26.39 0.72
CA TRP A 3 -12.04 -25.07 1.24
C TRP A 3 -10.54 -24.78 1.12
N THR A 4 -9.71 -25.81 1.24
CA THR A 4 -8.25 -25.69 1.17
C THR A 4 -7.79 -25.23 -0.22
N ILE A 5 -8.32 -25.86 -1.26
CA ILE A 5 -7.97 -25.52 -2.66
C ILE A 5 -8.51 -24.13 -3.00
N SER A 6 -9.77 -23.86 -2.65
CA SER A 6 -10.40 -22.56 -2.94
C SER A 6 -9.68 -21.40 -2.27
N PHE A 7 -9.26 -21.58 -1.03
CA PHE A 7 -8.55 -20.54 -0.29
C PHE A 7 -7.13 -20.31 -0.85
N ALA A 8 -6.41 -21.39 -1.20
CA ALA A 8 -5.11 -21.27 -1.84
C ALA A 8 -5.21 -20.53 -3.19
N MET A 9 -6.23 -20.86 -4.00
CA MET A 9 -6.51 -20.16 -5.25
C MET A 9 -6.85 -18.69 -5.03
N ALA A 10 -7.67 -18.36 -4.04
CA ALA A 10 -8.00 -16.97 -3.72
C ALA A 10 -6.74 -16.15 -3.41
N ILE A 11 -5.81 -16.68 -2.60
CA ILE A 11 -4.53 -16.03 -2.29
C ILE A 11 -3.71 -15.84 -3.57
N PHE A 12 -3.59 -16.88 -4.39
CA PHE A 12 -2.79 -16.83 -5.61
C PHE A 12 -3.35 -15.83 -6.63
N LEU A 13 -4.66 -15.89 -6.93
CA LEU A 13 -5.32 -14.99 -7.88
C LEU A 13 -5.28 -13.53 -7.39
N THR A 14 -5.49 -13.28 -6.09
CA THR A 14 -5.38 -11.94 -5.53
C THR A 14 -3.95 -11.41 -5.63
N SER A 15 -2.96 -12.26 -5.35
CA SER A 15 -1.54 -11.90 -5.47
C SER A 15 -1.16 -11.55 -6.90
N THR A 16 -1.58 -12.34 -7.90
CA THR A 16 -1.29 -12.09 -9.32
C THR A 16 -2.03 -10.86 -9.84
N THR A 17 -3.31 -10.70 -9.51
CA THR A 17 -4.10 -9.51 -9.88
C THR A 17 -3.49 -8.25 -9.29
N GLY A 18 -3.17 -8.25 -7.99
CA GLY A 18 -2.55 -7.11 -7.32
C GLY A 18 -1.19 -6.74 -7.95
N SER A 19 -0.39 -7.75 -8.31
CA SER A 19 0.91 -7.53 -8.98
C SER A 19 0.74 -6.93 -10.37
N ALA A 20 -0.17 -7.46 -11.17
CA ALA A 20 -0.45 -6.96 -12.50
C ALA A 20 -0.98 -5.51 -12.46
N MET A 21 -1.92 -5.23 -11.55
CA MET A 21 -2.42 -3.87 -11.33
C MET A 21 -1.29 -2.94 -10.90
N PHE A 22 -0.40 -3.37 -10.02
CA PHE A 22 0.77 -2.57 -9.64
C PHE A 22 1.65 -2.25 -10.85
N VAL A 23 1.98 -3.23 -11.68
CA VAL A 23 2.84 -3.02 -12.86
C VAL A 23 2.18 -2.06 -13.86
N ILE A 24 0.91 -2.29 -14.21
CA ILE A 24 0.16 -1.44 -15.14
C ILE A 24 0.15 0.00 -14.65
N TRP A 25 -0.24 0.21 -13.38
CA TRP A 25 -0.40 1.52 -12.81
C TRP A 25 0.93 2.19 -12.46
N TYR A 26 1.98 1.42 -12.21
CA TYR A 26 3.34 1.94 -12.10
C TYR A 26 3.82 2.54 -13.42
N VAL A 27 3.58 1.86 -14.55
CA VAL A 27 3.93 2.36 -15.89
C VAL A 27 3.12 3.62 -16.24
N ILE A 28 1.80 3.58 -16.04
CA ILE A 28 0.94 4.75 -16.26
C ILE A 28 1.36 5.90 -15.34
N GLY A 29 1.67 5.61 -14.08
CA GLY A 29 2.17 6.58 -13.12
C GLY A 29 3.45 7.27 -13.59
N LYS A 30 4.37 6.55 -14.24
CA LYS A 30 5.57 7.15 -14.83
C LYS A 30 5.26 8.11 -15.97
N ILE A 31 4.20 7.89 -16.70
CA ILE A 31 3.73 8.83 -17.73
C ILE A 31 3.09 10.06 -17.06
N LEU A 32 2.23 9.86 -16.06
CA LEU A 32 1.60 10.94 -15.30
C LEU A 32 2.62 11.80 -14.54
N GLU A 33 3.70 11.21 -14.03
CA GLU A 33 4.81 11.93 -13.39
C GLU A 33 5.42 12.99 -14.33
N LYS A 34 5.49 12.70 -15.64
CA LYS A 34 6.01 13.65 -16.65
C LYS A 34 5.04 14.78 -16.96
N THR A 35 3.76 14.56 -16.80
CA THR A 35 2.70 15.54 -17.11
C THR A 35 2.35 16.46 -15.94
N GLY A 36 2.93 16.23 -14.76
CA GLY A 36 2.73 17.05 -13.57
C GLY A 36 1.46 16.73 -12.77
N PHE A 37 0.72 15.67 -13.11
CA PHE A 37 -0.50 15.25 -12.41
C PHE A 37 -0.23 14.41 -11.17
N ILE A 38 0.48 14.98 -10.23
CA ILE A 38 1.09 14.25 -9.12
C ILE A 38 0.09 13.92 -8.01
N HIS A 39 -0.95 14.74 -7.78
CA HIS A 39 -2.00 14.43 -6.80
C HIS A 39 -2.68 13.10 -7.04
N VAL A 40 -2.81 12.70 -8.32
CA VAL A 40 -3.41 11.44 -8.71
C VAL A 40 -2.58 10.24 -8.25
N MET A 41 -1.26 10.41 -8.12
CA MET A 41 -0.35 9.30 -7.86
C MET A 41 -0.56 8.63 -6.50
N TYR A 42 -0.79 9.42 -5.46
CA TYR A 42 -1.01 8.88 -4.13
C TYR A 42 -2.34 8.11 -4.05
N GLU A 43 -3.41 8.69 -4.59
CA GLU A 43 -4.72 8.04 -4.64
C GLU A 43 -4.71 6.78 -5.52
N LEU A 44 -3.98 6.82 -6.62
CA LEU A 44 -3.79 5.68 -7.52
C LEU A 44 -3.13 4.50 -6.79
N PHE A 45 -2.03 4.73 -6.07
CA PHE A 45 -1.37 3.63 -5.34
C PHE A 45 -2.19 3.14 -4.14
N LYS A 46 -2.99 3.99 -3.49
CA LYS A 46 -3.99 3.55 -2.50
C LYS A 46 -5.03 2.61 -3.12
N THR A 47 -5.53 2.95 -4.32
CA THR A 47 -6.49 2.11 -5.03
C THR A 47 -5.85 0.78 -5.45
N VAL A 48 -4.60 0.80 -5.93
CA VAL A 48 -3.84 -0.43 -6.22
C VAL A 48 -3.75 -1.32 -4.97
N LEU A 49 -3.51 -0.73 -3.79
CA LEU A 49 -3.48 -1.50 -2.54
C LEU A 49 -4.81 -2.23 -2.27
N ALA A 50 -5.95 -1.66 -2.66
CA ALA A 50 -7.24 -2.31 -2.48
C ALA A 50 -7.35 -3.65 -3.23
N PHE A 51 -6.72 -3.80 -4.40
CA PHE A 51 -6.68 -5.07 -5.13
C PHE A 51 -5.92 -6.19 -4.40
N TRP A 52 -5.12 -5.86 -3.41
CA TRP A 52 -4.44 -6.84 -2.55
C TRP A 52 -5.31 -7.34 -1.40
N PHE A 53 -6.39 -6.61 -1.07
CA PHE A 53 -7.31 -7.00 0.01
C PHE A 53 -8.58 -7.67 -0.50
N PHE A 54 -9.01 -7.36 -1.72
CA PHE A 54 -10.24 -7.91 -2.28
C PHE A 54 -9.91 -8.99 -3.32
N PRO A 55 -10.32 -10.25 -3.09
CA PRO A 55 -10.09 -11.35 -4.02
C PRO A 55 -11.06 -11.31 -5.22
N LEU A 56 -11.07 -10.18 -5.96
CA LEU A 56 -12.03 -9.91 -7.02
C LEU A 56 -11.97 -10.96 -8.12
N ALA A 57 -10.78 -11.35 -8.56
CA ALA A 57 -10.61 -12.36 -9.59
C ALA A 57 -11.16 -13.74 -9.15
N PHE A 58 -10.95 -14.11 -7.88
CA PHE A 58 -11.52 -15.33 -7.33
C PHE A 58 -13.05 -15.25 -7.23
N LEU A 59 -13.61 -14.10 -6.83
CA LEU A 59 -15.05 -13.91 -6.74
C LEU A 59 -15.72 -13.99 -8.12
N VAL A 60 -15.14 -13.37 -9.14
CA VAL A 60 -15.65 -13.46 -10.53
C VAL A 60 -15.62 -14.92 -10.99
N LEU A 61 -14.48 -15.61 -10.84
CA LEU A 61 -14.36 -17.02 -11.20
C LEU A 61 -15.37 -17.90 -10.45
N ALA A 62 -15.58 -17.66 -9.16
CA ALA A 62 -16.55 -18.41 -8.35
C ALA A 62 -18.01 -18.19 -8.79
N VAL A 63 -18.33 -16.99 -9.31
CA VAL A 63 -19.67 -16.68 -9.83
C VAL A 63 -19.86 -17.31 -11.21
N GLU A 64 -18.92 -17.15 -12.12
CA GLU A 64 -18.98 -17.67 -13.50
C GLU A 64 -19.01 -19.20 -13.54
N ASN A 65 -18.25 -19.88 -12.68
CA ASN A 65 -18.13 -21.35 -12.65
C ASN A 65 -18.91 -22.02 -11.51
N LYS A 66 -19.89 -21.36 -10.92
CA LYS A 66 -20.61 -21.85 -9.73
C LYS A 66 -21.24 -23.24 -9.87
N LEU A 67 -21.58 -23.65 -11.10
CA LEU A 67 -22.21 -24.94 -11.40
C LEU A 67 -21.23 -26.06 -11.79
N GLN A 68 -19.98 -25.74 -12.11
CA GLN A 68 -19.03 -26.69 -12.73
C GLN A 68 -17.90 -27.14 -11.80
N TRP A 69 -17.64 -26.39 -10.73
CA TRP A 69 -16.54 -26.67 -9.83
C TRP A 69 -16.65 -27.97 -9.04
N ASP A 70 -17.88 -28.47 -8.86
CA ASP A 70 -18.12 -29.65 -8.05
C ASP A 70 -17.66 -30.94 -8.77
N GLY A 71 -17.59 -30.95 -10.10
CA GLY A 71 -17.16 -32.11 -10.87
C GLY A 71 -15.65 -32.19 -11.11
N ILE A 72 -15.03 -31.08 -11.48
CA ILE A 72 -13.65 -31.03 -11.97
C ILE A 72 -12.62 -31.14 -10.83
N LEU A 73 -12.82 -30.44 -9.72
CA LEU A 73 -11.90 -30.47 -8.61
C LEU A 73 -11.96 -31.72 -7.73
N PHE A 74 -13.02 -32.50 -7.86
CA PHE A 74 -13.22 -33.66 -6.99
C PHE A 74 -12.29 -34.84 -7.30
N ARG A 75 -11.84 -34.98 -8.55
CA ARG A 75 -11.10 -36.16 -9.05
C ARG A 75 -9.58 -36.13 -8.79
N TYR A 76 -8.94 -34.95 -8.83
CA TYR A 76 -7.47 -34.79 -8.61
C TYR A 76 -7.04 -34.54 -7.18
N THR A 77 -7.86 -34.89 -6.28
CA THR A 77 -7.94 -34.37 -4.95
C THR A 77 -6.74 -34.66 -4.04
N PRO A 78 -6.11 -35.83 -3.96
CA PRO A 78 -5.14 -36.07 -2.88
C PRO A 78 -3.84 -35.29 -3.02
N ALA A 79 -3.25 -35.22 -4.23
CA ALA A 79 -1.96 -34.56 -4.46
C ALA A 79 -2.10 -33.04 -4.46
N ILE A 80 -3.10 -32.51 -5.17
CA ILE A 80 -3.38 -31.07 -5.24
C ILE A 80 -3.76 -30.55 -3.84
N LYS A 81 -4.64 -31.24 -3.15
CA LYS A 81 -5.04 -30.91 -1.78
C LYS A 81 -3.84 -30.90 -0.84
N ARG A 82 -2.98 -31.92 -0.91
CA ARG A 82 -1.76 -31.97 -0.10
C ARG A 82 -0.85 -30.78 -0.37
N ASN A 83 -0.61 -30.47 -1.65
CA ASN A 83 0.24 -29.33 -2.03
C ASN A 83 -0.37 -27.98 -1.60
N CYS A 84 -1.67 -27.79 -1.79
CA CYS A 84 -2.38 -26.60 -1.28
C CYS A 84 -2.33 -26.52 0.25
N THR A 85 -2.49 -27.64 0.95
CA THR A 85 -2.38 -27.67 2.42
C THR A 85 -0.99 -27.28 2.88
N VAL A 86 0.06 -27.83 2.27
CA VAL A 86 1.45 -27.45 2.60
C VAL A 86 1.69 -25.97 2.32
N PHE A 87 1.25 -25.48 1.16
CA PHE A 87 1.33 -24.06 0.83
C PHE A 87 0.64 -23.18 1.89
N LEU A 88 -0.60 -23.53 2.27
CA LEU A 88 -1.36 -22.76 3.27
C LEU A 88 -0.71 -22.80 4.65
N LEU A 89 -0.10 -23.91 5.05
CA LEU A 89 0.64 -23.99 6.32
C LEU A 89 1.86 -23.06 6.30
N ILE A 90 2.65 -23.08 5.22
CA ILE A 90 3.80 -22.19 5.05
C ILE A 90 3.33 -20.72 5.01
N TRP A 91 2.28 -20.44 4.24
CA TRP A 91 1.71 -19.10 4.14
C TRP A 91 1.19 -18.61 5.49
N LEU A 92 0.41 -19.42 6.21
CA LEU A 92 -0.14 -19.05 7.52
C LEU A 92 0.99 -18.78 8.54
N THR A 93 2.00 -19.65 8.55
CA THR A 93 3.16 -19.47 9.44
C THR A 93 3.90 -18.17 9.13
N GLY A 94 4.21 -17.93 7.86
CA GLY A 94 4.86 -16.69 7.44
C GLY A 94 4.02 -15.45 7.77
N MET A 95 2.72 -15.48 7.46
CA MET A 95 1.78 -14.40 7.78
C MET A 95 1.77 -14.10 9.29
N ILE A 96 1.67 -15.13 10.14
CA ILE A 96 1.67 -14.97 11.60
C ILE A 96 2.99 -14.36 12.06
N CYS A 97 4.13 -14.82 11.56
CA CYS A 97 5.45 -14.28 11.91
C CYS A 97 5.56 -12.78 11.55
N PHE A 98 5.18 -12.40 10.32
CA PHE A 98 5.22 -10.99 9.90
C PHE A 98 4.25 -10.11 10.69
N LEU A 99 3.02 -10.60 10.93
CA LEU A 99 2.02 -9.87 11.68
C LEU A 99 2.42 -9.72 13.15
N PHE A 100 2.95 -10.77 13.76
CA PHE A 100 3.46 -10.74 15.14
C PHE A 100 4.59 -9.73 15.29
N ASP A 101 5.60 -9.76 14.41
CA ASP A 101 6.70 -8.79 14.44
C ASP A 101 6.19 -7.35 14.29
N TYR A 102 5.25 -7.14 13.36
CA TYR A 102 4.62 -5.84 13.16
C TYR A 102 3.85 -5.37 14.39
N ILE A 103 2.97 -6.21 14.95
CA ILE A 103 2.18 -5.87 16.15
C ILE A 103 3.12 -5.57 17.33
N ARG A 104 4.14 -6.41 17.53
CA ARG A 104 5.14 -6.21 18.59
C ARG A 104 5.84 -4.86 18.44
N LYS A 105 6.33 -4.53 17.25
CA LYS A 105 7.01 -3.24 16.98
C LYS A 105 6.06 -2.06 17.22
N ASN A 106 4.82 -2.17 16.76
CA ASN A 106 3.83 -1.13 16.94
C ASN A 106 3.41 -0.94 18.42
N GLN A 107 3.30 -2.03 19.18
CA GLN A 107 3.03 -1.97 20.63
C GLN A 107 4.19 -1.33 21.39
N ILE A 108 5.44 -1.68 21.04
CA ILE A 108 6.63 -1.06 21.64
C ILE A 108 6.64 0.45 21.35
N LEU A 109 6.39 0.84 20.09
CA LEU A 109 6.33 2.26 19.70
C LEU A 109 5.22 3.00 20.45
N ASN A 110 4.00 2.44 20.48
CA ASN A 110 2.88 3.08 21.18
C ASN A 110 3.13 3.23 22.68
N ARG A 111 3.71 2.20 23.33
CA ARG A 111 4.08 2.28 24.74
C ARG A 111 5.14 3.34 24.97
N HIS A 112 6.18 3.37 24.12
CA HIS A 112 7.21 4.40 24.16
C HIS A 112 6.60 5.79 24.02
N CYS A 113 5.75 6.04 23.04
CA CYS A 113 5.09 7.34 22.86
C CYS A 113 4.22 7.75 24.06
N HIS A 114 3.62 6.79 24.75
CA HIS A 114 2.80 7.06 25.94
C HIS A 114 3.60 7.45 27.18
N GLU A 115 4.88 7.09 27.23
CA GLU A 115 5.82 7.38 28.33
C GLU A 115 6.60 8.68 28.08
N LEU A 116 6.43 9.32 26.91
CA LEU A 116 7.13 10.55 26.57
C LEU A 116 6.59 11.76 27.34
N ILE A 117 7.43 12.77 27.44
CA ILE A 117 7.13 14.00 28.17
C ILE A 117 6.25 14.90 27.30
N PRO A 118 5.05 15.31 27.78
CA PRO A 118 4.24 16.30 27.09
C PRO A 118 4.99 17.63 26.95
N VAL A 119 4.76 18.31 25.85
CA VAL A 119 5.29 19.66 25.58
C VAL A 119 4.29 20.68 26.09
N ASP A 120 4.77 21.63 26.87
CA ASP A 120 3.99 22.74 27.43
C ASP A 120 4.51 24.09 26.93
N GLY A 121 3.76 25.16 27.26
CA GLY A 121 4.17 26.52 27.02
C GLY A 121 4.13 26.93 25.55
N ARG A 122 5.10 27.74 25.12
CA ARG A 122 5.11 28.41 23.82
C ARG A 122 5.00 27.45 22.62
N GLU A 123 5.63 26.29 22.68
CA GLU A 123 5.58 25.30 21.61
C GLU A 123 4.19 24.67 21.49
N TRP A 124 3.55 24.41 22.64
CA TRP A 124 2.16 23.92 22.68
C TRP A 124 1.18 24.97 22.14
N ASP A 125 1.30 26.23 22.59
CA ASP A 125 0.42 27.32 22.14
C ASP A 125 0.47 27.47 20.60
N MET A 126 1.67 27.39 20.03
CA MET A 126 1.87 27.45 18.59
C MET A 126 1.31 26.20 17.88
N PHE A 127 1.41 25.05 18.49
CA PHE A 127 0.83 23.81 17.95
C PHE A 127 -0.70 23.91 17.88
N VAL A 128 -1.34 24.42 18.94
CA VAL A 128 -2.79 24.65 18.99
C VAL A 128 -3.20 25.67 17.93
N GLU A 129 -2.50 26.80 17.81
CA GLU A 129 -2.75 27.82 16.76
C GLU A 129 -2.76 27.17 15.35
N ILE A 130 -1.77 26.32 15.05
CA ILE A 130 -1.68 25.66 13.74
C ILE A 130 -2.75 24.58 13.57
N CYS A 131 -3.09 23.86 14.62
CA CYS A 131 -4.22 22.91 14.59
C CYS A 131 -5.54 23.61 14.22
N GLU A 132 -5.81 24.78 14.81
CA GLU A 132 -6.99 25.58 14.50
C GLU A 132 -6.99 26.08 13.07
N ASP A 133 -5.87 26.63 12.58
CA ASP A 133 -5.66 27.05 11.19
C ASP A 133 -5.93 25.89 10.20
N MET A 134 -5.58 24.67 10.59
CA MET A 134 -5.78 23.47 9.78
C MET A 134 -7.13 22.80 10.01
N HIS A 135 -8.01 23.36 10.84
CA HIS A 135 -9.30 22.77 11.23
C HIS A 135 -9.17 21.36 11.85
N ILE A 136 -8.15 21.17 12.67
CA ILE A 136 -7.88 19.95 13.44
C ILE A 136 -8.25 20.22 14.91
N ARG A 137 -8.94 19.29 15.55
CA ARG A 137 -9.25 19.39 17.00
C ARG A 137 -8.00 19.06 17.81
N PRO A 138 -7.43 19.99 18.58
CA PRO A 138 -6.17 19.78 19.31
C PRO A 138 -6.25 18.58 20.28
N GLY A 139 -7.39 18.36 20.94
CA GLY A 139 -7.57 17.30 21.94
C GLY A 139 -7.57 15.85 21.41
N LYS A 140 -7.28 15.64 20.11
CA LYS A 140 -7.07 14.31 19.52
C LYS A 140 -5.61 13.97 19.26
N LEU A 141 -4.73 14.91 19.48
CA LEU A 141 -3.30 14.84 19.22
C LEU A 141 -2.55 15.34 20.45
N ASP A 142 -1.57 14.56 20.88
CA ASP A 142 -0.65 14.97 21.95
C ASP A 142 0.68 15.38 21.33
N LEU A 143 1.24 16.48 21.82
CA LEU A 143 2.58 16.93 21.46
C LEU A 143 3.56 16.48 22.54
N VAL A 144 4.57 15.69 22.16
CA VAL A 144 5.52 15.07 23.08
C VAL A 144 6.95 15.21 22.59
N VAL A 145 7.91 15.08 23.53
CA VAL A 145 9.35 15.15 23.23
C VAL A 145 10.02 13.83 23.48
N ASP A 146 10.86 13.40 22.53
CA ASP A 146 11.67 12.20 22.62
C ASP A 146 13.16 12.50 22.45
N TYR A 147 13.97 12.10 23.45
CA TYR A 147 15.43 12.22 23.43
C TYR A 147 16.10 11.32 22.39
N LYS A 148 15.41 10.26 21.95
CA LYS A 148 15.91 9.30 20.98
C LYS A 148 15.45 9.57 19.55
N ALA A 149 14.49 10.47 19.39
CA ALA A 149 13.99 10.83 18.09
C ALA A 149 15.08 11.49 17.24
N LYS A 150 15.27 11.01 16.03
CA LYS A 150 16.22 11.59 15.08
C LYS A 150 15.58 12.66 14.20
N THR A 151 14.30 12.56 13.93
CA THR A 151 13.48 13.54 13.21
C THR A 151 12.15 13.66 13.93
N PRO A 152 11.46 14.80 13.86
CA PRO A 152 10.06 14.85 14.24
C PRO A 152 9.25 13.81 13.45
N TYR A 153 8.19 13.27 14.04
CA TYR A 153 7.33 12.29 13.38
C TYR A 153 5.96 12.18 14.04
N LEU A 154 4.97 11.79 13.24
CA LEU A 154 3.64 11.41 13.72
C LEU A 154 3.58 9.91 14.00
N CYS A 155 3.11 9.50 15.17
CA CYS A 155 2.89 8.10 15.51
C CYS A 155 1.51 7.85 16.15
N GLY A 156 1.15 6.56 16.24
CA GLY A 156 -0.11 6.11 16.81
C GLY A 156 -1.26 6.07 15.80
N LEU A 157 -2.23 5.20 16.05
CA LEU A 157 -3.44 5.07 15.23
C LEU A 157 -4.69 5.57 15.97
N ARG A 158 -4.85 5.21 17.22
CA ARG A 158 -6.01 5.56 18.04
C ARG A 158 -5.74 6.81 18.88
N SER A 159 -4.62 6.82 19.62
CA SER A 159 -4.04 8.00 20.23
C SER A 159 -2.87 8.41 19.37
N GLN A 160 -2.88 9.62 18.85
CA GLN A 160 -1.84 10.07 17.93
C GLN A 160 -0.97 11.11 18.60
N TYR A 161 0.34 10.99 18.38
CA TYR A 161 1.38 11.81 18.98
C TYR A 161 2.20 12.47 17.89
N VAL A 162 2.36 13.77 17.97
CA VAL A 162 3.40 14.51 17.25
C VAL A 162 4.62 14.53 18.15
N VAL A 163 5.68 13.86 17.73
CA VAL A 163 6.91 13.69 18.52
C VAL A 163 7.95 14.66 18.02
N LEU A 164 8.45 15.50 18.91
CA LEU A 164 9.56 16.42 18.67
C LEU A 164 10.87 15.82 19.21
N GLN A 165 11.98 16.26 18.64
CA GLN A 165 13.29 16.02 19.22
C GLN A 165 13.56 17.02 20.35
N VAL A 166 14.42 16.64 21.29
CA VAL A 166 14.94 17.55 22.31
C VAL A 166 16.01 18.45 21.69
N ARG A 167 15.59 19.60 21.22
CA ARG A 167 16.48 20.68 20.77
C ARG A 167 15.75 22.02 20.77
N GLU A 168 16.49 23.09 20.67
CA GLU A 168 15.91 24.40 20.44
C GLU A 168 15.44 24.52 18.98
N TYR A 169 14.22 25.01 18.82
CA TYR A 169 13.62 25.26 17.52
C TYR A 169 13.33 26.75 17.35
N THR A 170 13.61 27.29 16.18
CA THR A 170 13.08 28.59 15.80
C THR A 170 11.57 28.48 15.55
N ARG A 171 10.84 29.61 15.71
CA ARG A 171 9.39 29.64 15.40
C ARG A 171 9.09 29.19 13.97
N ARG A 172 9.97 29.52 13.04
CA ARG A 172 9.83 29.11 11.62
C ARG A 172 9.99 27.60 11.44
N GLN A 173 10.96 27.00 12.11
CA GLN A 173 11.14 25.54 12.09
C GLN A 173 9.94 24.81 12.66
N LEU A 174 9.45 25.22 13.82
CA LEU A 174 8.26 24.62 14.42
C LEU A 174 7.04 24.71 13.49
N ARG A 175 6.82 25.88 12.85
CA ARG A 175 5.72 26.04 11.91
C ARG A 175 5.80 25.05 10.76
N VAL A 176 6.96 24.87 10.14
CA VAL A 176 7.17 23.92 9.05
C VAL A 176 6.93 22.49 9.53
N ILE A 177 7.50 22.11 10.69
CA ILE A 177 7.35 20.77 11.25
C ILE A 177 5.88 20.48 11.57
N TYR A 178 5.21 21.37 12.29
CA TYR A 178 3.81 21.14 12.69
C TYR A 178 2.89 21.06 11.47
N VAL A 179 3.03 21.95 10.51
CA VAL A 179 2.23 21.91 9.29
C VAL A 179 2.46 20.60 8.53
N HIS A 180 3.71 20.10 8.44
CA HIS A 180 4.03 18.85 7.79
C HIS A 180 3.40 17.65 8.52
N GLU A 181 3.64 17.51 9.83
CA GLU A 181 3.13 16.38 10.62
C GLU A 181 1.59 16.38 10.73
N LEU A 182 0.97 17.56 10.86
CA LEU A 182 -0.48 17.70 10.85
C LEU A 182 -1.09 17.40 9.48
N THR A 183 -0.34 17.61 8.40
CA THR A 183 -0.79 17.16 7.06
C THR A 183 -0.80 15.64 6.97
N HIS A 184 0.19 14.94 7.51
CA HIS A 184 0.17 13.48 7.65
C HIS A 184 -1.07 13.01 8.44
N TYR A 185 -1.43 13.72 9.50
CA TYR A 185 -2.65 13.44 10.25
C TYR A 185 -3.91 13.55 9.37
N LYS A 186 -4.07 14.65 8.63
CA LYS A 186 -5.21 14.88 7.72
C LYS A 186 -5.31 13.85 6.61
N GLN A 187 -4.17 13.40 6.07
CA GLN A 187 -4.07 12.39 5.03
C GLN A 187 -4.32 10.96 5.55
N ASN A 188 -4.53 10.79 6.86
CA ASN A 188 -4.61 9.46 7.49
C ASN A 188 -3.41 8.56 7.17
N SER A 189 -2.20 9.14 7.08
CA SER A 189 -0.98 8.44 6.67
C SER A 189 -0.68 7.22 7.54
N GLN A 190 -1.01 7.27 8.84
CA GLN A 190 -0.85 6.14 9.75
C GLN A 190 -1.75 4.96 9.37
N LEU A 191 -3.01 5.21 8.99
CA LEU A 191 -3.92 4.17 8.53
C LEU A 191 -3.36 3.44 7.30
N TRP A 192 -2.89 4.18 6.30
CA TRP A 192 -2.30 3.59 5.09
C TRP A 192 -1.01 2.81 5.38
N ARG A 193 -0.20 3.26 6.35
CA ARG A 193 0.96 2.52 6.85
C ARG A 193 0.55 1.17 7.46
N HIS A 194 -0.50 1.14 8.29
CA HIS A 194 -1.04 -0.10 8.86
C HIS A 194 -1.61 -1.03 7.79
N MET A 195 -2.41 -0.50 6.87
CA MET A 195 -2.96 -1.28 5.75
C MET A 195 -1.85 -1.92 4.92
N THR A 196 -0.82 -1.15 4.58
CA THR A 196 0.33 -1.67 3.82
C THR A 196 1.09 -2.75 4.61
N ALA A 197 1.23 -2.60 5.93
CA ALA A 197 1.87 -3.60 6.78
C ALA A 197 1.08 -4.91 6.82
N ILE A 198 -0.26 -4.84 6.90
CA ILE A 198 -1.13 -6.01 6.81
C ILE A 198 -1.00 -6.65 5.41
N GLY A 199 -1.01 -5.86 4.34
CA GLY A 199 -0.80 -6.36 2.98
C GLY A 199 0.53 -7.10 2.84
N LYS A 200 1.61 -6.60 3.42
CA LYS A 200 2.91 -7.29 3.45
C LYS A 200 2.88 -8.59 4.25
N ALA A 201 2.13 -8.64 5.34
CA ALA A 201 1.99 -9.87 6.11
C ALA A 201 1.21 -10.93 5.34
N LEU A 202 0.15 -10.54 4.62
CA LEU A 202 -0.64 -11.44 3.79
C LEU A 202 0.12 -11.97 2.57
N TYR A 203 0.94 -11.11 1.95
CA TYR A 203 1.64 -11.39 0.69
C TYR A 203 3.16 -11.26 0.82
N PHE A 204 3.73 -11.70 1.95
CA PHE A 204 5.16 -11.59 2.25
C PHE A 204 6.07 -12.25 1.20
N PHE A 205 5.57 -13.24 0.48
CA PHE A 205 6.26 -13.94 -0.60
C PHE A 205 6.27 -13.16 -1.93
N ASN A 206 5.47 -12.08 -2.06
CA ASN A 206 5.35 -11.32 -3.29
C ASN A 206 6.15 -10.00 -3.22
N PRO A 207 7.16 -9.77 -4.09
CA PRO A 207 7.99 -8.56 -4.06
C PRO A 207 7.23 -7.28 -4.42
N PHE A 208 6.13 -7.37 -5.20
CA PHE A 208 5.41 -6.18 -5.65
C PHE A 208 4.71 -5.43 -4.52
N ILE A 209 4.27 -6.11 -3.44
CA ILE A 209 3.69 -5.41 -2.28
C ILE A 209 4.72 -4.52 -1.56
N PHE A 210 6.00 -4.92 -1.54
CA PHE A 210 7.08 -4.11 -0.97
C PHE A 210 7.43 -2.91 -1.87
N LEU A 211 7.33 -3.09 -3.20
CA LEU A 211 7.49 -1.98 -4.14
C LEU A 211 6.33 -1.00 -4.04
N LEU A 212 5.09 -1.49 -3.89
CA LEU A 212 3.91 -0.67 -3.66
C LEU A 212 4.05 0.16 -2.38
N GLN A 213 4.55 -0.44 -1.28
CA GLN A 213 4.84 0.30 -0.05
C GLN A 213 5.77 1.48 -0.30
N ARG A 214 6.88 1.26 -1.03
CA ARG A 214 7.84 2.33 -1.34
C ARG A 214 7.22 3.47 -2.15
N GLN A 215 6.29 3.14 -3.06
CA GLN A 215 5.56 4.16 -3.82
C GLN A 215 4.61 4.93 -2.92
N LEU A 216 3.84 4.24 -2.06
CA LEU A 216 2.92 4.88 -1.10
C LEU A 216 3.67 5.80 -0.12
N GLU A 217 4.80 5.37 0.40
CA GLU A 217 5.65 6.19 1.27
C GLU A 217 6.16 7.44 0.52
N PHE A 218 6.72 7.27 -0.67
CA PHE A 218 7.25 8.39 -1.46
C PHE A 218 6.17 9.41 -1.83
N TRP A 219 5.02 8.95 -2.36
CA TRP A 219 3.94 9.83 -2.78
C TRP A 219 3.19 10.43 -1.59
N GLY A 220 3.11 9.71 -0.47
CA GLY A 220 2.58 10.24 0.78
C GLY A 220 3.38 11.44 1.29
N GLU A 221 4.71 11.33 1.31
CA GLU A 221 5.60 12.44 1.65
C GLU A 221 5.44 13.61 0.67
N TYR A 222 5.38 13.31 -0.63
CA TYR A 222 5.22 14.34 -1.66
C TYR A 222 3.91 15.14 -1.50
N ILE A 223 2.80 14.46 -1.25
CA ILE A 223 1.50 15.13 -1.03
C ILE A 223 1.53 15.96 0.25
N CYS A 224 2.15 15.47 1.31
CA CYS A 224 2.30 16.21 2.55
C CYS A 224 3.10 17.50 2.32
N ASP A 225 4.22 17.45 1.58
CA ASP A 225 4.98 18.66 1.21
C ASP A 225 4.11 19.62 0.39
N TYR A 226 3.42 19.11 -0.64
CA TYR A 226 2.61 19.93 -1.53
C TYR A 226 1.50 20.68 -0.79
N GLU A 227 0.80 20.03 0.15
CA GLU A 227 -0.26 20.64 0.94
C GLU A 227 0.27 21.54 2.08
N ALA A 228 1.51 21.29 2.54
CA ALA A 228 2.13 22.09 3.58
C ALA A 228 2.69 23.43 3.06
N ILE A 229 3.27 23.44 1.84
CA ILE A 229 3.93 24.63 1.27
C ILE A 229 3.03 25.89 1.27
N PRO A 230 1.73 25.84 0.88
CA PRO A 230 0.87 27.04 0.89
C PRO A 230 0.62 27.64 2.28
N ARG A 231 0.93 26.90 3.35
CA ARG A 231 0.72 27.31 4.76
C ARG A 231 1.98 27.90 5.40
N VAL A 232 3.06 27.94 4.64
CA VAL A 232 4.34 28.53 5.05
C VAL A 232 4.72 29.67 4.09
N GLU A 233 5.75 30.45 4.42
CA GLU A 233 6.14 31.65 3.68
C GLU A 233 6.49 31.38 2.21
N SER A 234 7.19 30.28 1.93
CA SER A 234 7.57 29.88 0.56
C SER A 234 8.09 28.45 0.52
N MET A 235 8.09 27.86 -0.68
CA MET A 235 8.68 26.54 -0.93
C MET A 235 10.18 26.49 -0.55
N LYS A 236 10.93 27.57 -0.79
CA LYS A 236 12.37 27.67 -0.43
C LYS A 236 12.55 27.62 1.09
N VAL A 237 11.72 28.33 1.85
CA VAL A 237 11.73 28.31 3.31
C VAL A 237 11.34 26.93 3.81
N TYR A 238 10.28 26.34 3.28
CA TYR A 238 9.81 25.01 3.66
C TYR A 238 10.91 23.95 3.53
N PHE A 239 11.46 23.77 2.33
CA PHE A 239 12.50 22.77 2.11
C PHE A 239 13.83 23.11 2.78
N GLY A 240 14.14 24.39 2.97
CA GLY A 240 15.28 24.84 3.74
C GLY A 240 15.20 24.37 5.19
N GLU A 241 14.06 24.56 5.85
CA GLU A 241 13.88 24.13 7.24
C GLU A 241 13.75 22.61 7.39
N ILE A 242 13.14 21.90 6.43
CA ILE A 242 13.17 20.43 6.40
C ILE A 242 14.61 19.92 6.29
N MET A 243 15.42 20.51 5.40
CA MET A 243 16.83 20.15 5.25
C MET A 243 17.60 20.43 6.54
N ASN A 244 17.42 21.60 7.16
CA ASN A 244 18.04 21.94 8.43
C ASN A 244 17.65 20.97 9.55
N THR A 245 16.39 20.50 9.54
CA THR A 245 15.91 19.51 10.50
C THR A 245 16.63 18.18 10.34
N ILE A 246 16.92 17.77 9.12
CA ILE A 246 17.63 16.52 8.80
C ILE A 246 19.14 16.69 9.04
N THR A 247 19.75 17.81 8.64
CA THR A 247 21.20 18.02 8.70
C THR A 247 21.69 18.51 10.06
N GLY A 248 20.89 19.23 10.83
CA GLY A 248 21.24 19.72 12.17
C GLY A 248 21.42 18.63 13.23
N GLN A 249 21.23 17.35 12.86
CA GLN A 249 21.40 16.19 13.73
C GLN A 249 22.82 15.60 13.73
N ILE A 250 23.75 16.24 13.05
CA ILE A 250 25.00 15.64 12.60
C ILE A 250 26.14 15.94 13.57
N ASN A 251 26.16 15.21 14.70
CA ASN A 251 27.37 15.11 15.54
C ASN A 251 28.10 13.74 15.44
N ASP A 252 27.49 12.72 14.84
CA ASP A 252 28.11 11.40 14.64
C ASP A 252 28.38 11.12 13.17
N GLN A 253 29.64 11.15 12.76
CA GLN A 253 30.07 11.01 11.37
C GLN A 253 29.72 9.66 10.69
N GLU A 254 29.64 8.56 11.41
CA GLU A 254 29.37 7.22 10.85
C GLU A 254 27.87 6.96 10.59
N LEU A 255 26.98 7.39 11.49
CA LEU A 255 25.54 7.25 11.29
C LEU A 255 24.99 8.18 10.19
N LEU A 256 25.70 9.27 9.99
CA LEU A 256 25.47 10.32 8.99
C LEU A 256 25.46 9.79 7.57
N HIS A 257 26.45 9.00 7.23
CA HIS A 257 26.68 8.54 5.85
C HIS A 257 25.52 7.66 5.35
N THR A 258 25.01 6.79 6.21
CA THR A 258 23.95 5.84 5.84
C THR A 258 22.55 6.45 5.78
N GLN A 259 22.21 7.37 6.69
CA GLN A 259 20.87 8.00 6.70
C GLN A 259 20.75 9.14 5.69
N LEU A 260 21.80 9.96 5.52
CA LEU A 260 21.85 10.97 4.46
C LEU A 260 21.86 10.37 3.06
N LEU A 261 22.53 9.24 2.87
CA LEU A 261 22.52 8.53 1.58
C LEU A 261 21.15 7.98 1.24
N ARG A 262 20.30 7.69 2.22
CA ARG A 262 18.95 7.14 1.99
C ARG A 262 17.86 8.21 1.89
N SER A 263 17.89 9.22 2.74
CA SER A 263 16.85 10.27 2.78
C SER A 263 17.10 11.43 1.82
N LYS A 264 18.36 11.83 1.62
CA LYS A 264 18.74 12.95 0.77
C LYS A 264 18.34 12.78 -0.71
N PRO A 265 18.54 11.63 -1.36
CA PRO A 265 18.08 11.44 -2.75
C PRO A 265 16.57 11.53 -2.91
N GLN A 266 15.80 11.01 -1.94
CA GLN A 266 14.34 11.10 -1.98
C GLN A 266 13.86 12.55 -1.79
N LEU A 267 14.44 13.28 -0.85
CA LEU A 267 14.12 14.69 -0.63
C LEU A 267 14.49 15.54 -1.86
N LEU A 268 15.67 15.36 -2.44
CA LEU A 268 16.07 16.07 -3.67
C LEU A 268 15.12 15.78 -4.83
N LYS A 269 14.69 14.52 -4.99
CA LYS A 269 13.71 14.15 -5.99
C LYS A 269 12.36 14.85 -5.74
N ARG A 270 11.90 14.93 -4.49
CA ARG A 270 10.67 15.65 -4.11
C ARG A 270 10.78 17.14 -4.46
N ILE A 271 11.91 17.79 -4.14
CA ILE A 271 12.17 19.19 -4.47
C ILE A 271 12.13 19.41 -6.00
N GLU A 272 12.84 18.57 -6.77
CA GLU A 272 12.87 18.67 -8.23
C GLU A 272 11.46 18.54 -8.83
N MET A 273 10.70 17.56 -8.37
CA MET A 273 9.34 17.34 -8.83
C MET A 273 8.42 18.48 -8.43
N MET A 274 8.57 19.00 -7.21
CA MET A 274 7.78 20.12 -6.71
C MET A 274 8.02 21.39 -7.54
N ASN A 275 9.27 21.68 -7.90
CA ASN A 275 9.61 22.80 -8.78
C ASN A 275 8.91 22.72 -10.15
N LYS A 276 8.75 21.50 -10.67
CA LYS A 276 8.07 21.28 -11.97
C LYS A 276 6.54 21.41 -11.84
N THR A 277 5.98 20.99 -10.72
CA THR A 277 4.54 20.84 -10.54
C THR A 277 3.88 22.07 -9.95
N TYR A 278 4.57 22.79 -9.06
CA TYR A 278 4.01 23.92 -8.33
C TYR A 278 3.58 25.09 -9.24
N GLN A 279 4.12 25.16 -10.47
CA GLN A 279 3.75 26.15 -11.48
C GLN A 279 2.49 25.77 -12.28
N ILE A 280 2.01 24.54 -12.14
CA ILE A 280 0.84 24.07 -12.88
C ILE A 280 -0.41 24.40 -12.06
N ASP A 281 -1.33 25.16 -12.66
CA ASP A 281 -2.61 25.47 -12.04
C ASP A 281 -3.45 24.19 -11.84
N GLN A 282 -3.42 23.65 -10.65
CA GLN A 282 -4.08 22.40 -10.28
C GLN A 282 -5.62 22.53 -10.21
N HIS A 283 -6.13 23.73 -10.09
CA HIS A 283 -7.60 23.98 -10.05
C HIS A 283 -8.28 23.56 -11.36
N ARG A 284 -7.56 23.70 -12.47
CA ARG A 284 -8.04 23.35 -13.81
C ARG A 284 -8.28 21.85 -14.00
N TYR A 285 -7.67 21.01 -13.16
CA TYR A 285 -7.67 19.55 -13.33
C TYR A 285 -8.32 18.79 -12.16
N ARG A 286 -9.22 19.45 -11.43
CA ARG A 286 -9.86 18.86 -10.23
C ARG A 286 -10.60 17.54 -10.51
N MET A 287 -11.11 17.34 -11.72
CA MET A 287 -11.82 16.12 -12.13
C MET A 287 -10.88 15.01 -12.64
N LEU A 288 -9.61 15.33 -12.92
CA LEU A 288 -8.69 14.36 -13.49
C LEU A 288 -8.46 13.12 -12.60
N PRO A 289 -8.32 13.24 -11.26
CA PRO A 289 -8.21 12.07 -10.40
C PRO A 289 -9.39 11.11 -10.54
N ALA A 290 -10.61 11.64 -10.58
CA ALA A 290 -11.81 10.82 -10.73
C ALA A 290 -11.85 10.11 -12.09
N ILE A 291 -11.44 10.79 -13.16
CA ILE A 291 -11.36 10.22 -14.53
C ILE A 291 -10.32 9.11 -14.56
N VAL A 292 -9.12 9.33 -14.00
CA VAL A 292 -8.04 8.33 -13.97
C VAL A 292 -8.46 7.11 -13.15
N ILE A 293 -9.09 7.31 -11.99
CA ILE A 293 -9.63 6.22 -11.16
C ILE A 293 -10.72 5.47 -11.93
N GLY A 294 -11.62 6.16 -12.63
CA GLY A 294 -12.65 5.54 -13.45
C GLY A 294 -12.07 4.67 -14.57
N ILE A 295 -11.09 5.17 -15.32
CA ILE A 295 -10.36 4.40 -16.34
C ILE A 295 -9.65 3.21 -15.71
N MET A 296 -9.03 3.41 -14.55
CA MET A 296 -8.39 2.36 -13.77
C MET A 296 -9.37 1.23 -13.44
N MET A 297 -10.55 1.56 -12.94
CA MET A 297 -11.58 0.56 -12.62
C MET A 297 -11.99 -0.25 -13.84
N VAL A 298 -12.20 0.41 -15.00
CA VAL A 298 -12.54 -0.27 -16.27
C VAL A 298 -11.42 -1.22 -16.71
N ILE A 299 -10.16 -0.74 -16.77
CA ILE A 299 -9.02 -1.57 -17.16
C ILE A 299 -8.86 -2.76 -16.19
N SER A 300 -9.02 -2.51 -14.89
CA SER A 300 -8.92 -3.56 -13.87
C SER A 300 -10.02 -4.62 -14.03
N THR A 301 -11.24 -4.21 -14.35
CA THR A 301 -12.36 -5.13 -14.61
C THR A 301 -12.08 -5.99 -15.82
N ILE A 302 -11.61 -5.40 -16.94
CA ILE A 302 -11.22 -6.13 -18.14
C ILE A 302 -10.09 -7.13 -17.82
N PHE A 303 -9.07 -6.69 -17.10
CA PHE A 303 -7.96 -7.55 -16.72
C PHE A 303 -8.40 -8.73 -15.84
N ILE A 304 -9.26 -8.49 -14.86
CA ILE A 304 -9.81 -9.54 -13.99
C ILE A 304 -10.61 -10.54 -14.81
N HIS A 305 -11.44 -10.06 -15.74
CA HIS A 305 -12.22 -10.93 -16.61
C HIS A 305 -11.32 -11.80 -17.51
N VAL A 306 -10.33 -11.22 -18.16
CA VAL A 306 -9.33 -11.97 -18.96
C VAL A 306 -8.56 -12.98 -18.11
N GLN A 307 -8.13 -12.59 -16.92
CA GLN A 307 -7.40 -13.49 -16.01
C GLN A 307 -8.27 -14.68 -15.58
N THR A 308 -9.54 -14.43 -15.24
CA THR A 308 -10.45 -15.51 -14.80
C THR A 308 -10.78 -16.45 -15.95
N HIS A 309 -11.04 -15.92 -17.15
CA HIS A 309 -11.29 -16.72 -18.34
C HIS A 309 -10.09 -17.61 -18.68
N TRP A 310 -8.89 -17.02 -18.76
CA TRP A 310 -7.66 -17.77 -19.04
C TRP A 310 -7.38 -18.84 -17.98
N THR A 311 -7.59 -18.56 -16.71
CA THR A 311 -7.43 -19.52 -15.62
C THR A 311 -8.43 -20.65 -15.74
N GLY A 312 -9.69 -20.36 -16.09
CA GLY A 312 -10.73 -21.36 -16.33
C GLY A 312 -10.37 -22.30 -17.48
N GLU A 313 -9.93 -21.76 -18.63
CA GLU A 313 -9.51 -22.57 -19.79
C GLU A 313 -8.31 -23.48 -19.48
N GLN A 314 -7.31 -22.98 -18.77
CA GLN A 314 -6.14 -23.78 -18.37
C GLN A 314 -6.55 -24.95 -17.47
N TYR A 315 -7.51 -24.74 -16.56
CA TYR A 315 -8.04 -25.82 -15.73
C TYR A 315 -8.78 -26.88 -16.54
N VAL A 316 -9.62 -26.43 -17.45
CA VAL A 316 -10.39 -27.34 -18.34
C VAL A 316 -9.44 -28.15 -19.21
N ASN A 317 -8.47 -27.53 -19.87
CA ASN A 317 -7.50 -28.20 -20.73
C ASN A 317 -6.65 -29.22 -19.96
N TYR A 318 -6.15 -28.83 -18.77
CA TYR A 318 -5.39 -29.73 -17.90
C TYR A 318 -6.24 -30.96 -17.50
N TYR A 319 -7.51 -30.74 -17.17
CA TYR A 319 -8.43 -31.80 -16.80
C TYR A 319 -8.62 -32.82 -17.94
N PHE A 320 -8.88 -32.33 -19.17
CA PHE A 320 -9.09 -33.23 -20.29
C PHE A 320 -7.82 -34.01 -20.70
N GLN A 321 -6.65 -33.34 -20.68
CA GLN A 321 -5.39 -34.03 -20.98
C GLN A 321 -5.07 -35.14 -19.97
N THR A 322 -5.36 -34.90 -18.68
CA THR A 322 -5.12 -35.92 -17.67
C THR A 322 -6.16 -37.06 -17.70
N ALA A 323 -7.42 -36.76 -18.02
CA ALA A 323 -8.46 -37.77 -18.22
C ALA A 323 -8.16 -38.69 -19.44
N GLU A 324 -7.72 -38.12 -20.56
CA GLU A 324 -7.28 -38.86 -21.76
C GLU A 324 -6.06 -39.74 -21.45
N ALA A 325 -5.07 -39.23 -20.68
CA ALA A 325 -3.92 -40.04 -20.28
C ALA A 325 -4.27 -41.19 -19.32
N GLU A 326 -5.29 -41.04 -18.49
CA GLU A 326 -5.80 -42.12 -17.61
C GLU A 326 -6.59 -43.16 -18.38
N GLU A 327 -7.40 -42.78 -19.38
CA GLU A 327 -8.06 -43.69 -20.30
C GLU A 327 -7.04 -44.55 -21.09
N GLU A 328 -5.99 -43.91 -21.63
CA GLU A 328 -4.91 -44.61 -22.34
C GLU A 328 -4.12 -45.55 -21.42
N SER A 329 -4.00 -45.24 -20.15
CA SER A 329 -3.31 -46.09 -19.17
C SER A 329 -4.14 -47.28 -18.65
N GLY A 330 -5.41 -47.37 -19.03
CA GLY A 330 -6.33 -48.45 -18.60
C GLY A 330 -6.74 -48.34 -17.10
N ALA A 331 -6.56 -47.21 -16.48
CA ALA A 331 -6.84 -47.00 -15.07
C ALA A 331 -8.23 -46.37 -14.80
N ALA A 332 -8.99 -46.02 -15.84
CA ALA A 332 -10.27 -45.32 -15.72
C ALA A 332 -11.47 -46.23 -15.96
N GLU A 333 -12.19 -46.57 -14.89
CA GLU A 333 -13.54 -47.16 -14.94
C GLU A 333 -14.65 -46.19 -14.56
N GLU A 334 -14.50 -44.88 -14.73
CA GLU A 334 -15.51 -43.87 -14.32
C GLU A 334 -15.89 -42.91 -15.47
N GLU A 335 -17.21 -42.68 -15.63
CA GLU A 335 -17.82 -41.85 -16.69
C GLU A 335 -17.20 -40.45 -16.80
N LEU A 336 -16.74 -40.12 -18.03
CA LEU A 336 -16.30 -38.78 -18.41
C LEU A 336 -17.49 -37.80 -18.39
N PRO A 337 -17.30 -36.57 -17.92
CA PRO A 337 -18.35 -35.54 -17.96
C PRO A 337 -18.66 -35.15 -19.42
N ASP A 338 -19.94 -34.98 -19.72
CA ASP A 338 -20.45 -34.58 -21.03
C ASP A 338 -19.83 -33.26 -21.52
N LYS A 339 -19.25 -33.28 -22.72
CA LYS A 339 -18.61 -32.12 -23.38
C LYS A 339 -19.60 -31.08 -23.95
N SER A 340 -20.92 -31.33 -23.83
CA SER A 340 -21.96 -30.48 -24.46
C SER A 340 -21.93 -29.00 -24.09
N TRP A 341 -21.30 -28.64 -22.99
CA TRP A 341 -21.19 -27.25 -22.53
C TRP A 341 -19.99 -26.48 -23.12
N ILE A 342 -19.03 -27.15 -23.79
CA ILE A 342 -17.83 -26.52 -24.39
C ILE A 342 -18.14 -25.94 -25.78
N VAL A 343 -19.20 -26.40 -26.46
CA VAL A 343 -19.43 -26.12 -27.88
C VAL A 343 -20.24 -24.85 -28.15
N HIS A 344 -20.71 -24.14 -27.14
CA HIS A 344 -21.66 -23.00 -27.30
C HIS A 344 -21.08 -21.59 -27.24
N GLU A 345 -19.75 -21.43 -27.27
CA GLU A 345 -19.16 -20.06 -27.36
C GLU A 345 -18.10 -19.97 -28.47
N ASN A 346 -18.52 -20.13 -29.72
CA ASN A 346 -17.86 -19.51 -30.86
C ASN A 346 -18.90 -18.81 -31.72
N PRO A 347 -18.84 -17.47 -31.88
CA PRO A 347 -19.64 -16.73 -32.83
C PRO A 347 -19.19 -16.93 -34.27
#